data_bed5d5cb8cad401365cfa0961241cda3
#
_entry.id   bed5d5cb8cad401365cfa0961241cda3
#
_cell.length_a   1.000
_cell.length_b   1.000
_cell.length_c   1.000
_cell.angle_alpha   90.00
_cell.angle_beta   90.00
_cell.angle_gamma   90.00
#
_symmetry.space_group_name_H-M   'P 1'
#
loop_
_entity.id
_entity.type
_entity.pdbx_description
1 polymer ?
#
loop_
_entity_poly.entity_id
_entity_poly.type
_entity_poly.pdbx_seq_one_letter_code
_entity_poly.pdbx_strand_id
1 'polypeptide(L)'
;MKALFSAVCCIFLFQATSAQNSPDCRTAIPVCADAPILGTTDGGGDIDDFDPEVITQTGCLEKGSVSSANIENNTGWFVFRAGTDGQIGFDIEALPVNPGGPITAEWDFALYGPFDETSNDNFCTIIGDGSAQPIRCNYEYNDTGFTGIGVNPVDGREGAPFVKSSQNTYDEWLNVTAGEIYYLYINNYNTNFDDEPEDFILTFTGSSVDADQNSALDCTLREQFLGFDIVACEGDPDITLSALNSPAGSNITSVEWSVDYEDDGIIDATLPGTGSFGAELVVSSPNSGRYYVEIEWPFGNPLTDDILITFYGTPELDEVRVIDDLVNSDQTDPYNIEIVPVGDGNYEYAINGGEFQDDPLFYDVPPGINTVVINDKNGCGITDPIEFLVVGYPKFFTPNSDGVHDNWNVYGVEELVNPMVYIFDRYGKLLKQIDVNIGWDGTFNGRDMPSSDYWFRLDYERDDEGVLVATSVRRHFSLVR
;
A
#
# COMPACT_ATOMS: atom_id res chain seq x y z
N MET A 1 -9.84 -76.71 -12.64
CA MET A 1 -9.16 -75.52 -12.09
C MET A 1 -9.63 -74.30 -12.86
N LYS A 2 -10.55 -73.55 -12.29
CA LYS A 2 -11.03 -72.29 -12.83
C LYS A 2 -10.32 -71.16 -12.08
N ALA A 3 -9.47 -70.41 -12.78
CA ALA A 3 -8.83 -69.21 -12.23
C ALA A 3 -9.85 -68.06 -12.23
N LEU A 4 -10.17 -67.55 -11.05
CA LEU A 4 -10.88 -66.27 -10.88
C LEU A 4 -9.88 -65.15 -11.09
N PHE A 5 -10.03 -64.36 -12.15
CA PHE A 5 -9.42 -63.02 -12.27
C PHE A 5 -10.27 -62.03 -11.47
N SER A 6 -9.70 -61.55 -10.36
CA SER A 6 -10.24 -60.45 -9.62
C SER A 6 -9.77 -59.14 -10.28
N ALA A 7 -10.66 -58.47 -10.97
CA ALA A 7 -10.39 -57.15 -11.47
C ALA A 7 -10.47 -56.14 -10.28
N VAL A 8 -9.32 -55.64 -9.86
CA VAL A 8 -9.26 -54.49 -8.94
C VAL A 8 -9.62 -53.26 -9.76
N CYS A 9 -10.86 -52.81 -9.58
CA CYS A 9 -11.31 -51.52 -10.09
C CYS A 9 -10.70 -50.45 -9.19
N CYS A 10 -9.62 -49.79 -9.62
CA CYS A 10 -9.15 -48.57 -8.99
C CYS A 10 -10.18 -47.47 -9.28
N ILE A 11 -11.05 -47.25 -8.30
CA ILE A 11 -11.89 -46.06 -8.28
C ILE A 11 -10.96 -44.93 -7.92
N PHE A 12 -10.52 -44.14 -8.92
CA PHE A 12 -9.99 -42.82 -8.69
C PHE A 12 -11.16 -41.99 -8.16
N LEU A 13 -11.17 -41.75 -6.86
CA LEU A 13 -11.98 -40.72 -6.28
C LEU A 13 -11.39 -39.38 -6.79
N PHE A 14 -12.03 -38.82 -7.80
CA PHE A 14 -11.87 -37.40 -8.08
C PHE A 14 -12.38 -36.65 -6.83
N GLN A 15 -11.46 -36.14 -6.04
CA GLN A 15 -11.82 -35.15 -5.06
C GLN A 15 -12.29 -33.95 -5.85
N ALA A 16 -13.51 -33.54 -5.66
CA ALA A 16 -13.97 -32.24 -6.17
C ALA A 16 -13.25 -31.19 -5.33
N THR A 17 -12.16 -30.67 -5.86
CA THR A 17 -11.55 -29.44 -5.35
C THR A 17 -12.47 -28.31 -5.76
N SER A 18 -12.89 -27.46 -4.81
CA SER A 18 -13.49 -26.18 -5.17
C SER A 18 -12.48 -25.35 -5.93
N ALA A 19 -12.92 -24.65 -6.96
CA ALA A 19 -12.06 -23.70 -7.65
C ALA A 19 -11.70 -22.55 -6.71
N GLN A 20 -10.44 -22.11 -6.78
CA GLN A 20 -9.91 -21.01 -5.97
C GLN A 20 -10.11 -19.70 -6.73
N ASN A 21 -10.58 -18.67 -6.04
CA ASN A 21 -10.76 -17.32 -6.59
C ASN A 21 -10.21 -16.28 -5.63
N SER A 22 -9.46 -15.33 -6.14
CA SER A 22 -9.10 -14.08 -5.49
C SER A 22 -9.07 -12.98 -6.54
N PRO A 23 -10.11 -12.18 -6.66
CA PRO A 23 -10.18 -11.14 -7.65
C PRO A 23 -9.28 -9.93 -7.35
N ASP A 24 -8.89 -9.72 -6.09
CA ASP A 24 -8.07 -8.60 -5.64
C ASP A 24 -6.62 -9.03 -5.36
N CYS A 25 -5.65 -8.22 -5.78
CA CYS A 25 -4.22 -8.46 -5.58
C CYS A 25 -3.87 -8.71 -4.11
N ARG A 26 -4.44 -7.94 -3.19
CA ARG A 26 -4.14 -8.00 -1.75
C ARG A 26 -4.49 -9.35 -1.10
N THR A 27 -5.35 -10.14 -1.74
CA THR A 27 -5.74 -11.46 -1.30
C THR A 27 -5.26 -12.56 -2.26
N ALA A 28 -4.18 -12.30 -3.00
CA ALA A 28 -3.60 -13.24 -3.97
C ALA A 28 -3.34 -14.62 -3.35
N ILE A 29 -3.77 -15.68 -4.04
CA ILE A 29 -3.73 -17.05 -3.55
C ILE A 29 -2.33 -17.62 -3.65
N PRO A 30 -1.72 -18.09 -2.55
CA PRO A 30 -0.43 -18.78 -2.58
C PRO A 30 -0.53 -20.14 -3.29
N VAL A 31 0.32 -20.36 -4.29
CA VAL A 31 0.28 -21.56 -5.12
C VAL A 31 1.62 -22.31 -5.16
N CYS A 32 1.53 -23.60 -5.48
CA CYS A 32 2.69 -24.50 -5.57
C CYS A 32 2.66 -25.33 -6.86
N ALA A 33 3.81 -25.87 -7.27
CA ALA A 33 3.95 -26.66 -8.50
C ALA A 33 3.66 -28.17 -8.32
N ASP A 34 3.34 -28.62 -7.11
CA ASP A 34 3.17 -30.05 -6.77
C ASP A 34 1.93 -30.71 -7.40
N ALA A 35 0.93 -29.91 -7.78
CA ALA A 35 -0.28 -30.36 -8.47
C ALA A 35 -0.88 -29.24 -9.32
N PRO A 36 -1.65 -29.56 -10.37
CA PRO A 36 -2.45 -28.57 -11.07
C PRO A 36 -3.46 -27.91 -10.14
N ILE A 37 -3.67 -26.61 -10.32
CA ILE A 37 -4.54 -25.77 -9.51
C ILE A 37 -5.79 -25.48 -10.33
N LEU A 38 -6.97 -25.80 -9.75
CA LEU A 38 -8.24 -25.38 -10.31
C LEU A 38 -8.53 -23.95 -9.84
N GLY A 39 -8.45 -22.98 -10.75
CA GLY A 39 -8.81 -21.59 -10.51
C GLY A 39 -10.13 -21.25 -11.15
N THR A 40 -10.78 -20.21 -10.65
CA THR A 40 -11.95 -19.60 -11.26
C THR A 40 -11.82 -18.09 -11.19
N THR A 41 -12.54 -17.38 -12.05
CA THR A 41 -12.65 -15.92 -12.01
C THR A 41 -14.14 -15.56 -11.95
N ASP A 42 -14.46 -14.58 -11.10
CA ASP A 42 -15.83 -14.11 -10.87
C ASP A 42 -15.79 -12.60 -10.54
N GLY A 43 -15.97 -11.78 -11.57
CA GLY A 43 -15.89 -10.32 -11.46
C GLY A 43 -14.48 -9.77 -11.33
N GLY A 44 -14.39 -8.47 -11.11
CA GLY A 44 -13.13 -7.70 -11.01
C GLY A 44 -12.69 -7.41 -9.56
N GLY A 45 -13.39 -7.97 -8.58
CA GLY A 45 -13.08 -7.70 -7.17
C GLY A 45 -13.76 -6.46 -6.61
N ASP A 46 -13.39 -6.11 -5.39
CA ASP A 46 -13.89 -4.97 -4.64
C ASP A 46 -12.99 -3.73 -4.77
N ILE A 47 -11.75 -3.93 -5.23
CA ILE A 47 -10.76 -2.87 -5.47
C ILE A 47 -10.40 -2.86 -6.95
N ASP A 48 -10.30 -1.66 -7.55
CA ASP A 48 -9.65 -1.45 -8.85
C ASP A 48 -8.12 -1.54 -8.62
N ASP A 49 -7.55 -2.74 -8.81
CA ASP A 49 -6.12 -3.02 -8.59
C ASP A 49 -5.22 -2.20 -9.53
N PHE A 50 -5.77 -1.67 -10.62
CA PHE A 50 -5.04 -0.84 -11.58
C PHE A 50 -5.68 0.54 -11.68
N ASP A 51 -5.12 1.53 -10.99
CA ASP A 51 -5.64 2.91 -11.01
C ASP A 51 -5.81 3.45 -12.44
N PRO A 52 -7.06 3.67 -12.89
CA PRO A 52 -7.33 4.13 -14.24
C PRO A 52 -6.84 5.55 -14.55
N GLU A 53 -6.57 6.35 -13.52
CA GLU A 53 -6.11 7.73 -13.67
C GLU A 53 -4.58 7.79 -13.81
N VAL A 54 -3.87 6.86 -13.19
CA VAL A 54 -2.40 6.81 -13.15
C VAL A 54 -1.84 5.88 -14.22
N ILE A 55 -2.48 4.72 -14.44
CA ILE A 55 -1.99 3.71 -15.38
C ILE A 55 -2.71 3.82 -16.71
N THR A 56 -2.00 4.29 -17.72
CA THR A 56 -2.48 4.23 -19.11
C THR A 56 -2.14 2.91 -19.79
N GLN A 57 -1.21 2.13 -19.24
CA GLN A 57 -0.73 0.86 -19.78
C GLN A 57 -0.25 -0.04 -18.66
N THR A 58 -0.74 -1.27 -18.61
CA THR A 58 -0.29 -2.33 -17.70
C THR A 58 0.66 -3.28 -18.45
N GLY A 59 1.72 -2.75 -19.02
CA GLY A 59 2.62 -3.50 -19.88
C GLY A 59 1.97 -3.92 -21.19
N CYS A 60 1.87 -5.22 -21.48
CA CYS A 60 1.17 -5.69 -22.67
C CYS A 60 -0.36 -5.70 -22.52
N LEU A 61 -0.88 -5.75 -21.30
CA LEU A 61 -2.31 -5.58 -21.06
C LEU A 61 -2.65 -4.10 -21.25
N GLU A 62 -2.96 -3.71 -22.48
CA GLU A 62 -3.35 -2.34 -22.77
C GLU A 62 -4.71 -2.05 -22.13
N LYS A 63 -4.76 -1.10 -21.22
CA LYS A 63 -6.00 -0.41 -20.90
C LYS A 63 -6.46 0.29 -22.16
N GLY A 64 -7.44 -0.26 -22.86
CA GLY A 64 -8.06 0.37 -24.02
C GLY A 64 -8.62 1.74 -23.68
N SER A 65 -9.05 2.50 -24.71
CA SER A 65 -9.71 3.81 -24.49
C SER A 65 -10.86 3.65 -23.51
N VAL A 66 -10.99 4.60 -22.59
CA VAL A 66 -11.86 4.75 -21.40
C VAL A 66 -13.30 4.17 -21.49
N SER A 67 -13.73 3.62 -22.58
CA SER A 67 -15.09 3.09 -22.80
C SER A 67 -15.17 1.58 -23.07
N SER A 68 -14.07 0.83 -23.16
CA SER A 68 -14.13 -0.55 -23.63
C SER A 68 -13.12 -1.53 -23.08
N ALA A 69 -12.33 -1.18 -22.09
CA ALA A 69 -11.33 -2.10 -21.58
C ALA A 69 -11.16 -1.97 -20.08
N ASN A 70 -12.03 -2.62 -19.35
CA ASN A 70 -11.67 -3.09 -18.05
C ASN A 70 -10.80 -4.32 -18.26
N ILE A 71 -9.53 -4.23 -17.85
CA ILE A 71 -8.69 -5.41 -17.74
C ILE A 71 -9.08 -6.21 -16.48
N GLU A 72 -9.96 -5.67 -15.63
CA GLU A 72 -10.47 -6.29 -14.40
C GLU A 72 -11.96 -6.63 -14.55
N ASN A 73 -12.30 -7.49 -15.51
CA ASN A 73 -13.67 -7.96 -15.66
C ASN A 73 -13.91 -9.25 -14.89
N ASN A 74 -13.08 -10.25 -15.13
CA ASN A 74 -13.11 -11.55 -14.46
C ASN A 74 -11.68 -11.92 -14.14
N THR A 75 -11.23 -11.58 -12.93
CA THR A 75 -9.84 -11.62 -12.54
C THR A 75 -9.55 -12.69 -11.49
N GLY A 76 -8.29 -13.13 -11.46
CA GLY A 76 -7.78 -13.98 -10.41
C GLY A 76 -6.31 -13.66 -10.15
N TRP A 77 -5.96 -13.46 -8.89
CA TRP A 77 -4.60 -13.22 -8.45
C TRP A 77 -4.01 -14.42 -7.73
N PHE A 78 -2.81 -14.78 -8.13
CA PHE A 78 -2.03 -15.86 -7.54
C PHE A 78 -0.65 -15.36 -7.19
N VAL A 79 -0.06 -15.93 -6.14
CA VAL A 79 1.30 -15.60 -5.74
C VAL A 79 2.12 -16.88 -5.56
N PHE A 80 3.37 -16.87 -6.02
CA PHE A 80 4.29 -17.96 -5.80
C PHE A 80 5.70 -17.45 -5.48
N ARG A 81 6.43 -18.29 -4.74
CA ARG A 81 7.83 -18.05 -4.42
C ARG A 81 8.68 -19.14 -5.11
N ALA A 82 9.76 -18.73 -5.78
CA ALA A 82 10.72 -19.66 -6.34
C ALA A 82 11.42 -20.44 -5.22
N GLY A 83 11.38 -21.76 -5.25
CA GLY A 83 12.05 -22.62 -4.27
C GLY A 83 13.49 -22.95 -4.64
N THR A 84 13.79 -22.97 -5.95
CA THR A 84 15.14 -23.27 -6.50
C THR A 84 15.48 -22.33 -7.64
N ASP A 85 16.78 -22.11 -7.84
CA ASP A 85 17.27 -21.43 -9.04
C ASP A 85 16.95 -22.28 -10.28
N GLY A 86 16.54 -21.64 -11.36
CA GLY A 86 16.32 -22.33 -12.62
C GLY A 86 15.31 -21.68 -13.53
N GLN A 87 14.61 -22.50 -14.31
CA GLN A 87 13.65 -22.04 -15.30
C GLN A 87 12.26 -22.56 -14.96
N ILE A 88 11.31 -21.63 -14.89
CA ILE A 88 9.89 -21.89 -14.61
C ILE A 88 9.05 -21.34 -15.76
N GLY A 89 7.98 -22.04 -16.05
CA GLY A 89 6.86 -21.62 -16.88
C GLY A 89 5.56 -22.11 -16.28
N PHE A 90 4.46 -21.79 -16.93
CA PHE A 90 3.14 -22.30 -16.57
C PHE A 90 2.21 -22.34 -17.77
N ASP A 91 1.23 -23.21 -17.67
CA ASP A 91 0.10 -23.34 -18.58
C ASP A 91 -1.17 -22.87 -17.87
N ILE A 92 -1.96 -22.02 -18.50
CA ILE A 92 -3.34 -21.68 -18.14
C ILE A 92 -4.21 -22.37 -19.17
N GLU A 93 -4.93 -23.45 -18.76
CA GLU A 93 -5.81 -24.23 -19.60
C GLU A 93 -7.27 -23.78 -19.38
N ALA A 94 -7.92 -23.29 -20.41
CA ALA A 94 -9.33 -22.94 -20.36
C ALA A 94 -10.22 -24.18 -20.24
N LEU A 95 -11.16 -24.17 -19.32
CA LEU A 95 -12.14 -25.23 -19.16
C LEU A 95 -13.48 -24.85 -19.80
N PRO A 96 -14.19 -25.81 -20.42
CA PRO A 96 -15.52 -25.53 -20.92
C PRO A 96 -16.52 -25.39 -19.77
N VAL A 97 -17.39 -24.39 -19.81
CA VAL A 97 -18.48 -24.15 -18.84
C VAL A 97 -19.33 -25.41 -18.60
N ASN A 98 -19.51 -26.21 -19.63
CA ASN A 98 -20.21 -27.50 -19.52
C ASN A 98 -19.32 -28.61 -20.07
N PRO A 99 -19.26 -29.80 -19.42
CA PRO A 99 -18.45 -30.92 -19.92
C PRO A 99 -18.74 -31.26 -21.36
N GLY A 100 -17.73 -31.13 -22.24
CA GLY A 100 -17.82 -31.35 -23.67
C GLY A 100 -18.45 -30.21 -24.49
N GLY A 101 -18.67 -29.07 -23.88
CA GLY A 101 -19.08 -27.82 -24.54
C GLY A 101 -17.92 -27.12 -25.24
N PRO A 102 -18.18 -26.02 -25.93
CA PRO A 102 -17.12 -25.16 -26.46
C PRO A 102 -16.37 -24.46 -25.32
N ILE A 103 -15.09 -24.17 -25.53
CA ILE A 103 -14.32 -23.24 -24.71
C ILE A 103 -14.76 -21.85 -25.16
N THR A 104 -15.15 -21.01 -24.20
CA THR A 104 -15.57 -19.63 -24.40
C THR A 104 -14.63 -18.62 -23.75
N ALA A 105 -13.86 -19.08 -22.75
CA ALA A 105 -12.90 -18.25 -22.04
C ALA A 105 -11.70 -17.86 -22.93
N GLU A 106 -11.31 -16.61 -22.86
CA GLU A 106 -10.10 -16.05 -23.47
C GLU A 106 -9.22 -15.52 -22.35
N TRP A 107 -8.22 -16.31 -21.96
CA TRP A 107 -7.38 -16.00 -20.84
C TRP A 107 -6.20 -15.13 -21.24
N ASP A 108 -6.11 -13.98 -20.58
CA ASP A 108 -4.95 -13.10 -20.59
C ASP A 108 -4.21 -13.21 -19.28
N PHE A 109 -2.92 -12.93 -19.26
CA PHE A 109 -2.15 -12.91 -18.04
C PHE A 109 -1.10 -11.81 -18.01
N ALA A 110 -0.73 -11.40 -16.79
CA ALA A 110 0.46 -10.61 -16.50
C ALA A 110 1.17 -11.15 -15.28
N LEU A 111 2.51 -11.21 -15.32
CA LEU A 111 3.36 -11.67 -14.24
C LEU A 111 4.24 -10.53 -13.77
N TYR A 112 4.18 -10.21 -12.48
CA TYR A 112 4.92 -9.15 -11.82
C TYR A 112 5.97 -9.72 -10.87
N GLY A 113 7.09 -9.00 -10.71
CA GLY A 113 8.22 -9.42 -9.88
C GLY A 113 9.54 -9.35 -10.67
N PRO A 114 10.67 -9.90 -10.15
CA PRO A 114 10.75 -10.50 -8.80
C PRO A 114 10.61 -9.46 -7.69
N PHE A 115 9.91 -9.83 -6.63
CA PHE A 115 9.81 -9.08 -5.40
C PHE A 115 10.63 -9.74 -4.30
N ASP A 116 11.03 -8.94 -3.30
CA ASP A 116 11.78 -9.40 -2.13
C ASP A 116 10.93 -9.14 -0.88
N GLU A 117 10.63 -10.20 -0.13
CA GLU A 117 9.84 -10.14 1.11
C GLU A 117 10.47 -9.24 2.18
N THR A 118 11.75 -8.94 2.08
CA THR A 118 12.44 -8.03 2.99
C THR A 118 12.23 -6.54 2.65
N SER A 119 11.64 -6.25 1.48
CA SER A 119 11.23 -4.89 1.15
C SER A 119 10.00 -4.51 1.98
N ASN A 120 9.94 -3.26 2.42
CA ASN A 120 8.74 -2.72 3.09
C ASN A 120 7.68 -2.24 2.08
N ASP A 121 7.83 -2.62 0.81
CA ASP A 121 6.93 -2.19 -0.25
C ASP A 121 5.63 -3.00 -0.21
N ASN A 122 4.50 -2.33 -0.34
CA ASN A 122 3.24 -2.98 -0.64
C ASN A 122 3.23 -3.35 -2.13
N PHE A 123 3.39 -4.65 -2.43
CA PHE A 123 3.53 -5.13 -3.82
C PHE A 123 2.30 -4.79 -4.66
N CYS A 124 1.11 -4.88 -4.11
CA CYS A 124 -0.11 -4.53 -4.82
C CYS A 124 -0.19 -3.03 -5.12
N THR A 125 0.26 -2.16 -4.23
CA THR A 125 0.31 -0.73 -4.49
C THR A 125 1.25 -0.39 -5.64
N ILE A 126 2.48 -0.94 -5.65
CA ILE A 126 3.44 -0.66 -6.73
C ILE A 126 3.09 -1.33 -8.06
N ILE A 127 2.28 -2.40 -8.05
CA ILE A 127 1.67 -2.95 -9.25
C ILE A 127 0.57 -2.00 -9.73
N GLY A 128 -0.32 -1.61 -8.82
CA GLY A 128 -1.48 -0.78 -9.10
C GLY A 128 -1.14 0.62 -9.59
N ASP A 129 -0.10 1.26 -9.07
CA ASP A 129 0.35 2.60 -9.51
C ASP A 129 1.26 2.56 -10.76
N GLY A 130 1.61 1.36 -11.26
CA GLY A 130 2.45 1.14 -12.42
C GLY A 130 3.95 1.31 -12.19
N SER A 131 4.40 1.46 -10.95
CA SER A 131 5.82 1.47 -10.58
C SER A 131 6.46 0.11 -10.87
N ALA A 132 5.74 -1.00 -10.64
CA ALA A 132 6.09 -2.32 -11.09
C ALA A 132 5.42 -2.63 -12.44
N GLN A 133 6.24 -2.89 -13.47
CA GLN A 133 5.74 -3.31 -14.79
C GLN A 133 5.78 -4.84 -14.89
N PRO A 134 4.83 -5.47 -15.61
CA PRO A 134 4.86 -6.90 -15.81
C PRO A 134 6.11 -7.32 -16.58
N ILE A 135 6.77 -8.37 -16.09
CA ILE A 135 7.97 -8.95 -16.70
C ILE A 135 7.64 -9.97 -17.78
N ARG A 136 6.45 -10.56 -17.71
CA ARG A 136 5.84 -11.43 -18.72
C ARG A 136 4.38 -11.11 -18.84
N CYS A 137 3.84 -11.15 -20.04
CA CYS A 137 2.40 -11.02 -20.24
C CYS A 137 1.96 -11.46 -21.64
N ASN A 138 0.70 -11.87 -21.79
CA ASN A 138 0.12 -12.21 -23.09
C ASN A 138 -1.39 -11.97 -23.12
N TYR A 139 -1.89 -11.42 -24.21
CA TYR A 139 -3.30 -11.25 -24.51
C TYR A 139 -3.64 -11.60 -25.98
N GLU A 140 -2.87 -12.48 -26.61
CA GLU A 140 -3.21 -12.97 -27.95
C GLU A 140 -4.39 -13.93 -27.88
N TYR A 141 -5.23 -13.84 -28.90
CA TYR A 141 -6.38 -14.73 -29.05
C TYR A 141 -6.00 -16.20 -29.00
N ASN A 142 -6.66 -16.94 -28.15
CA ASN A 142 -6.30 -18.28 -27.75
C ASN A 142 -7.22 -19.33 -28.36
N ASP A 143 -7.01 -19.71 -29.62
CA ASP A 143 -7.77 -20.76 -30.30
C ASP A 143 -7.43 -22.20 -29.86
N THR A 144 -6.34 -22.38 -29.10
CA THR A 144 -5.94 -23.68 -28.55
C THR A 144 -6.52 -23.97 -27.16
N GLY A 145 -7.08 -22.97 -26.49
CA GLY A 145 -7.50 -23.04 -25.11
C GLY A 145 -6.36 -22.95 -24.08
N PHE A 146 -5.15 -22.59 -24.53
CA PHE A 146 -3.96 -22.49 -23.65
C PHE A 146 -3.23 -21.17 -23.86
N THR A 147 -2.82 -20.55 -22.75
CA THR A 147 -1.88 -19.43 -22.70
C THR A 147 -0.90 -19.65 -21.56
N GLY A 148 0.24 -18.95 -21.54
CA GLY A 148 1.19 -19.11 -20.45
C GLY A 148 2.62 -18.67 -20.78
N ILE A 149 3.55 -19.30 -20.06
CA ILE A 149 5.01 -19.08 -20.19
C ILE A 149 5.70 -20.40 -20.52
N GLY A 150 6.54 -20.42 -21.56
CA GLY A 150 7.33 -21.59 -21.93
C GLY A 150 6.93 -22.16 -23.28
N VAL A 151 6.38 -23.37 -23.34
CA VAL A 151 6.02 -24.06 -24.59
C VAL A 151 4.55 -24.43 -24.58
N ASN A 152 3.83 -24.02 -25.63
CA ASN A 152 2.44 -24.39 -25.79
C ASN A 152 2.30 -25.93 -25.90
N PRO A 153 1.56 -26.57 -24.98
CA PRO A 153 1.46 -28.05 -24.96
C PRO A 153 0.67 -28.64 -26.14
N VAL A 154 -0.11 -27.83 -26.86
CA VAL A 154 -0.95 -28.30 -27.99
C VAL A 154 -0.20 -28.28 -29.30
N ASP A 155 0.46 -27.18 -29.65
CA ASP A 155 1.12 -27.00 -30.94
C ASP A 155 2.68 -27.10 -30.88
N GLY A 156 3.23 -27.13 -29.65
CA GLY A 156 4.69 -27.25 -29.42
C GLY A 156 5.46 -25.97 -29.73
N ARG A 157 4.80 -24.86 -29.91
CA ARG A 157 5.44 -23.55 -30.17
C ARG A 157 6.11 -23.05 -28.91
N GLU A 158 7.38 -22.66 -29.02
CA GLU A 158 8.06 -21.97 -27.93
C GLU A 158 7.53 -20.54 -27.75
N GLY A 159 7.44 -20.14 -26.49
CA GLY A 159 7.11 -18.78 -26.10
C GLY A 159 8.16 -17.79 -26.55
N ALA A 160 7.74 -16.59 -26.81
CA ALA A 160 8.59 -15.46 -27.19
C ALA A 160 8.05 -14.18 -26.56
N PRO A 161 8.88 -13.14 -26.41
CA PRO A 161 8.41 -11.85 -25.89
C PRO A 161 7.15 -11.42 -26.64
N PHE A 162 6.16 -10.96 -25.87
CA PHE A 162 4.85 -10.62 -26.42
C PHE A 162 4.95 -9.62 -27.57
N VAL A 163 4.31 -9.97 -28.67
CA VAL A 163 4.12 -9.10 -29.84
C VAL A 163 2.67 -9.23 -30.30
N LYS A 164 1.91 -8.15 -30.22
CA LYS A 164 0.50 -8.10 -30.65
C LYS A 164 0.33 -8.64 -32.08
N SER A 165 -0.67 -9.49 -32.26
CA SER A 165 -0.97 -10.17 -33.53
C SER A 165 0.09 -11.16 -34.01
N SER A 166 0.95 -11.64 -33.12
CA SER A 166 1.90 -12.72 -33.41
C SER A 166 1.25 -14.08 -33.52
N GLN A 167 0.05 -14.23 -32.97
CA GLN A 167 -0.66 -15.49 -32.78
C GLN A 167 0.15 -16.49 -31.89
N ASN A 168 1.04 -15.98 -31.03
CA ASN A 168 1.74 -16.75 -30.04
C ASN A 168 1.14 -16.45 -28.67
N THR A 169 0.45 -17.42 -28.10
CA THR A 169 -0.21 -17.30 -26.80
C THR A 169 0.73 -17.58 -25.63
N TYR A 170 2.02 -17.82 -25.91
CA TYR A 170 3.05 -18.11 -24.89
C TYR A 170 4.14 -17.06 -24.90
N ASP A 171 4.50 -16.57 -23.70
CA ASP A 171 5.68 -15.75 -23.47
C ASP A 171 6.91 -16.63 -23.21
N GLU A 172 8.10 -16.05 -23.27
CA GLU A 172 9.35 -16.76 -23.07
C GLU A 172 9.53 -17.24 -21.62
N TRP A 173 10.31 -18.30 -21.44
CA TRP A 173 10.64 -18.87 -20.14
C TRP A 173 11.08 -17.81 -19.11
N LEU A 174 10.68 -18.02 -17.86
CA LEU A 174 11.14 -17.23 -16.72
C LEU A 174 12.35 -17.90 -16.07
N ASN A 175 13.47 -17.16 -15.93
CA ASN A 175 14.59 -17.59 -15.10
C ASN A 175 14.41 -16.98 -13.71
N VAL A 176 14.44 -17.83 -12.69
CA VAL A 176 14.19 -17.47 -11.30
C VAL A 176 15.37 -17.79 -10.41
N THR A 177 15.49 -17.05 -9.30
CA THR A 177 16.39 -17.33 -8.18
C THR A 177 15.55 -17.73 -6.96
N ALA A 178 16.04 -18.69 -6.18
CA ALA A 178 15.34 -19.14 -4.98
C ALA A 178 15.05 -17.99 -4.03
N GLY A 179 13.81 -17.90 -3.54
CA GLY A 179 13.32 -16.85 -2.65
C GLY A 179 12.61 -15.69 -3.36
N GLU A 180 12.75 -15.54 -4.68
CA GLU A 180 12.04 -14.52 -5.44
C GLU A 180 10.53 -14.77 -5.46
N ILE A 181 9.72 -13.70 -5.23
CA ILE A 181 8.27 -13.75 -5.20
C ILE A 181 7.71 -13.15 -6.48
N TYR A 182 6.64 -13.76 -6.98
CA TYR A 182 5.96 -13.35 -8.20
C TYR A 182 4.45 -13.33 -8.01
N TYR A 183 3.80 -12.26 -8.50
CA TYR A 183 2.36 -12.14 -8.56
C TYR A 183 1.89 -12.40 -9.99
N LEU A 184 0.98 -13.36 -10.12
CA LEU A 184 0.36 -13.74 -11.39
C LEU A 184 -1.08 -13.24 -11.43
N TYR A 185 -1.33 -12.29 -12.31
CA TYR A 185 -2.64 -11.81 -12.67
C TYR A 185 -3.19 -12.62 -13.85
N ILE A 186 -4.41 -13.11 -13.74
CA ILE A 186 -5.14 -13.83 -14.79
C ILE A 186 -6.45 -13.11 -15.02
N ASN A 187 -6.78 -12.81 -16.28
CA ASN A 187 -8.01 -12.15 -16.66
C ASN A 187 -8.71 -12.95 -17.76
N ASN A 188 -10.02 -13.12 -17.63
CA ASN A 188 -10.83 -13.64 -18.71
C ASN A 188 -11.39 -12.48 -19.55
N TYR A 189 -10.81 -12.26 -20.71
CA TYR A 189 -11.31 -11.29 -21.67
C TYR A 189 -12.42 -11.91 -22.50
N ASN A 190 -13.62 -12.07 -21.91
CA ASN A 190 -14.79 -12.50 -22.64
C ASN A 190 -15.51 -11.29 -23.26
N THR A 191 -15.72 -11.33 -24.57
CA THR A 191 -16.43 -10.27 -25.29
C THR A 191 -17.91 -10.13 -24.93
N ASN A 192 -18.46 -11.08 -24.19
CA ASN A 192 -19.87 -11.09 -23.82
C ASN A 192 -20.16 -10.36 -22.50
N PHE A 193 -19.15 -10.07 -21.67
CA PHE A 193 -19.28 -9.37 -20.38
C PHE A 193 -20.47 -9.91 -19.54
N ASP A 194 -20.58 -11.23 -19.44
CA ASP A 194 -21.73 -11.88 -18.82
C ASP A 194 -21.57 -12.15 -17.33
N ASP A 195 -20.46 -11.75 -16.72
CA ASP A 195 -20.10 -11.91 -15.30
C ASP A 195 -20.31 -13.36 -14.80
N GLU A 196 -20.28 -14.34 -15.68
CA GLU A 196 -20.42 -15.75 -15.29
C GLU A 196 -19.04 -16.31 -14.94
N PRO A 197 -18.90 -17.03 -13.82
CA PRO A 197 -17.64 -17.65 -13.41
C PRO A 197 -17.15 -18.62 -14.48
N GLU A 198 -15.88 -18.53 -14.84
CA GLU A 198 -15.22 -19.49 -15.72
C GLU A 198 -13.99 -20.10 -15.05
N ASP A 199 -13.85 -21.41 -15.22
CA ASP A 199 -12.79 -22.18 -14.60
C ASP A 199 -11.59 -22.37 -15.54
N PHE A 200 -10.40 -22.46 -14.94
CA PHE A 200 -9.17 -22.82 -15.64
C PHE A 200 -8.32 -23.76 -14.79
N ILE A 201 -7.35 -24.39 -15.43
CA ILE A 201 -6.32 -25.16 -14.74
C ILE A 201 -4.99 -24.42 -14.93
N LEU A 202 -4.34 -24.06 -13.81
CA LEU A 202 -2.98 -23.53 -13.79
C LEU A 202 -2.01 -24.68 -13.46
N THR A 203 -1.05 -24.93 -14.35
CA THR A 203 -0.02 -25.97 -14.17
C THR A 203 1.36 -25.37 -14.37
N PHE A 204 2.24 -25.53 -13.38
CA PHE A 204 3.63 -25.09 -13.52
C PHE A 204 4.46 -26.08 -14.32
N THR A 205 5.39 -25.55 -15.11
CA THR A 205 6.24 -26.28 -16.06
C THR A 205 7.68 -25.74 -16.00
N GLY A 206 8.58 -26.34 -16.79
CA GLY A 206 9.97 -25.88 -16.92
C GLY A 206 11.00 -26.78 -16.25
N SER A 207 12.27 -26.47 -16.47
CA SER A 207 13.35 -27.37 -16.04
C SER A 207 13.48 -27.54 -14.53
N SER A 208 13.06 -26.53 -13.74
CA SER A 208 13.02 -26.63 -12.27
C SER A 208 11.92 -27.58 -11.81
N VAL A 209 10.74 -27.52 -12.43
CA VAL A 209 9.60 -28.39 -12.15
C VAL A 209 9.89 -29.83 -12.59
N ASP A 210 10.49 -30.02 -13.78
CA ASP A 210 10.90 -31.33 -14.30
C ASP A 210 11.96 -32.01 -13.42
N ALA A 211 12.83 -31.19 -12.79
CA ALA A 211 13.89 -31.72 -11.92
C ALA A 211 13.31 -32.19 -10.57
N ASP A 212 12.49 -31.38 -9.93
CA ASP A 212 11.79 -31.72 -8.70
C ASP A 212 10.57 -30.79 -8.51
N GLN A 213 9.40 -31.29 -8.80
CA GLN A 213 8.13 -30.58 -8.72
C GLN A 213 7.84 -30.03 -7.30
N ASN A 214 8.31 -30.73 -6.23
CA ASN A 214 8.03 -30.31 -4.86
C ASN A 214 8.97 -29.20 -4.35
N SER A 215 10.07 -28.96 -5.03
CA SER A 215 11.06 -27.94 -4.63
C SER A 215 11.22 -26.80 -5.64
N ALA A 216 10.58 -26.92 -6.80
CA ALA A 216 10.64 -25.87 -7.84
C ALA A 216 10.06 -24.54 -7.35
N LEU A 217 8.94 -24.61 -6.63
CA LEU A 217 8.38 -23.51 -5.86
C LEU A 217 8.50 -23.80 -4.36
N ASP A 218 8.59 -22.77 -3.56
CA ASP A 218 8.55 -22.89 -2.10
C ASP A 218 7.10 -23.10 -1.65
N CYS A 219 6.74 -24.37 -1.47
CA CYS A 219 5.38 -24.76 -1.09
C CYS A 219 5.04 -24.47 0.37
N THR A 220 5.98 -24.00 1.19
CA THR A 220 5.64 -23.52 2.55
C THR A 220 4.79 -22.26 2.48
N LEU A 221 4.85 -21.52 1.38
CA LEU A 221 3.93 -20.41 1.15
C LEU A 221 2.45 -20.84 1.17
N ARG A 222 2.15 -22.10 0.84
CA ARG A 222 0.77 -22.65 0.92
C ARG A 222 0.28 -22.85 2.36
N GLU A 223 1.18 -22.95 3.35
CA GLU A 223 0.84 -22.95 4.76
C GLU A 223 0.36 -21.56 5.21
N GLN A 224 0.68 -20.52 4.44
CA GLN A 224 0.20 -19.15 4.55
C GLN A 224 -1.00 -18.94 3.60
N PHE A 225 -2.05 -19.73 3.77
CA PHE A 225 -3.18 -19.75 2.83
C PHE A 225 -4.11 -18.52 2.95
N LEU A 226 -3.92 -17.70 3.99
CA LEU A 226 -4.54 -16.38 4.10
C LEU A 226 -3.79 -15.31 3.29
N GLY A 227 -2.60 -15.64 2.77
CA GLY A 227 -1.74 -14.71 2.03
C GLY A 227 -0.73 -13.98 2.90
N PHE A 228 -0.16 -12.91 2.36
CA PHE A 228 0.76 -12.03 3.07
C PHE A 228 0.02 -11.00 3.91
N ASP A 229 0.75 -10.37 4.84
CA ASP A 229 0.22 -9.26 5.63
C ASP A 229 -0.34 -8.16 4.71
N ILE A 230 -1.51 -7.64 5.07
CA ILE A 230 -2.26 -6.69 4.26
C ILE A 230 -2.16 -5.30 4.86
N VAL A 231 -1.76 -4.34 4.02
CA VAL A 231 -1.89 -2.91 4.28
C VAL A 231 -3.05 -2.39 3.45
N ALA A 232 -4.00 -1.72 4.09
CA ALA A 232 -5.17 -1.15 3.46
C ALA A 232 -5.46 0.25 4.02
N CYS A 233 -6.29 1.00 3.33
CA CYS A 233 -6.66 2.35 3.74
C CYS A 233 -8.00 2.39 4.45
N GLU A 234 -8.18 3.32 5.37
CA GLU A 234 -9.50 3.63 5.90
C GLU A 234 -10.41 4.13 4.78
N GLY A 235 -11.51 3.41 4.57
CA GLY A 235 -12.45 3.71 3.49
C GLY A 235 -12.32 2.78 2.28
N ASP A 236 -11.29 1.93 2.25
CA ASP A 236 -11.25 0.81 1.31
C ASP A 236 -12.41 -0.16 1.57
N PRO A 237 -12.81 -0.95 0.55
CA PRO A 237 -13.72 -2.05 0.73
C PRO A 237 -13.27 -3.03 1.81
N ASP A 238 -14.21 -3.73 2.41
CA ASP A 238 -13.95 -4.76 3.40
C ASP A 238 -13.05 -5.86 2.82
N ILE A 239 -12.16 -6.42 3.66
CA ILE A 239 -11.27 -7.51 3.29
C ILE A 239 -11.96 -8.83 3.63
N THR A 240 -12.11 -9.73 2.66
CA THR A 240 -12.63 -11.06 2.89
C THR A 240 -11.49 -12.08 2.94
N LEU A 241 -11.23 -12.63 4.12
CA LEU A 241 -10.31 -13.74 4.30
C LEU A 241 -11.07 -15.06 4.07
N SER A 242 -10.44 -16.02 3.39
CA SER A 242 -11.09 -17.29 3.05
C SER A 242 -10.26 -18.51 3.47
N ALA A 243 -10.81 -19.29 4.39
CA ALA A 243 -10.28 -20.59 4.78
C ALA A 243 -10.37 -21.63 3.64
N LEU A 244 -11.18 -21.39 2.60
CA LEU A 244 -11.29 -22.26 1.43
C LEU A 244 -10.01 -22.32 0.60
N ASN A 245 -9.13 -21.32 0.72
CA ASN A 245 -7.82 -21.30 0.09
C ASN A 245 -6.82 -22.27 0.76
N SER A 246 -7.15 -22.80 1.93
CA SER A 246 -6.34 -23.78 2.65
C SER A 246 -6.27 -25.13 1.92
N PRO A 247 -5.28 -26.00 2.25
CA PRO A 247 -5.23 -27.36 1.75
C PRO A 247 -6.48 -28.21 2.05
N ALA A 248 -7.32 -27.82 3.03
CA ALA A 248 -8.57 -28.48 3.31
C ALA A 248 -9.63 -28.22 2.23
N GLY A 249 -9.63 -27.04 1.61
CA GLY A 249 -10.58 -26.65 0.56
C GLY A 249 -12.03 -26.95 0.96
N SER A 250 -12.76 -27.62 0.08
CA SER A 250 -14.16 -28.02 0.33
C SER A 250 -14.36 -29.11 1.40
N ASN A 251 -13.27 -29.68 1.97
CA ASN A 251 -13.34 -30.70 3.03
C ASN A 251 -13.37 -30.11 4.44
N ILE A 252 -13.52 -28.84 4.59
CA ILE A 252 -13.64 -28.14 5.87
C ILE A 252 -14.89 -28.63 6.62
N THR A 253 -14.75 -28.88 7.93
CA THR A 253 -15.85 -29.27 8.80
C THR A 253 -16.23 -28.21 9.82
N SER A 254 -15.27 -27.38 10.23
CA SER A 254 -15.48 -26.18 11.05
C SER A 254 -14.30 -25.22 10.93
N VAL A 255 -14.55 -23.93 11.12
CA VAL A 255 -13.55 -22.89 11.16
C VAL A 255 -13.76 -22.03 12.39
N GLU A 256 -12.69 -21.70 13.10
CA GLU A 256 -12.67 -20.75 14.19
C GLU A 256 -11.72 -19.59 13.84
N TRP A 257 -12.24 -18.37 13.90
CA TRP A 257 -11.49 -17.15 13.70
C TRP A 257 -11.26 -16.41 15.01
N SER A 258 -10.07 -15.86 15.19
CA SER A 258 -9.74 -15.00 16.32
C SER A 258 -8.86 -13.84 15.90
N VAL A 259 -8.76 -12.82 16.76
CA VAL A 259 -7.99 -11.62 16.50
C VAL A 259 -7.27 -11.15 17.74
N ASP A 260 -6.06 -10.63 17.53
CA ASP A 260 -5.23 -9.87 18.45
C ASP A 260 -5.08 -8.48 17.82
N TYR A 261 -5.77 -7.48 18.38
CA TYR A 261 -5.82 -6.13 17.81
C TYR A 261 -4.53 -5.33 18.02
N GLU A 262 -3.81 -5.60 19.09
CA GLU A 262 -2.54 -4.94 19.41
C GLU A 262 -1.32 -5.67 18.89
N ASP A 263 -1.47 -6.85 18.27
CA ASP A 263 -0.40 -7.77 17.82
C ASP A 263 0.62 -8.04 18.92
N ASP A 264 0.13 -8.25 20.15
CA ASP A 264 0.95 -8.50 21.36
C ASP A 264 1.05 -9.98 21.73
N GLY A 265 0.42 -10.86 20.93
CA GLY A 265 0.37 -12.31 21.13
C GLY A 265 -0.76 -12.76 22.06
N ILE A 266 -1.70 -11.88 22.39
CA ILE A 266 -2.85 -12.18 23.25
C ILE A 266 -4.14 -12.05 22.42
N ILE A 267 -4.89 -13.14 22.29
CA ILE A 267 -6.16 -13.10 21.57
C ILE A 267 -7.18 -12.25 22.33
N ASP A 268 -7.69 -11.22 21.68
CA ASP A 268 -8.71 -10.31 22.23
C ASP A 268 -10.13 -10.82 22.03
N ALA A 269 -10.38 -11.42 20.87
CA ALA A 269 -11.71 -11.85 20.50
C ALA A 269 -11.72 -13.09 19.60
N THR A 270 -12.80 -13.88 19.72
CA THR A 270 -13.20 -14.87 18.71
C THR A 270 -14.27 -14.24 17.82
N LEU A 271 -14.10 -14.36 16.51
CA LEU A 271 -14.95 -13.72 15.51
C LEU A 271 -15.88 -14.73 14.83
N PRO A 272 -17.12 -14.34 14.53
CA PRO A 272 -18.03 -15.19 13.78
C PRO A 272 -17.64 -15.19 12.29
N GLY A 273 -17.26 -16.35 11.77
CA GLY A 273 -17.09 -16.51 10.32
C GLY A 273 -18.43 -16.53 9.58
N THR A 274 -18.37 -16.22 8.30
CA THR A 274 -19.48 -16.27 7.34
C THR A 274 -19.31 -17.43 6.36
N GLY A 275 -20.24 -17.59 5.42
CA GLY A 275 -20.19 -18.68 4.45
C GLY A 275 -20.44 -20.07 5.04
N SER A 276 -20.14 -21.12 4.26
CA SER A 276 -20.30 -22.51 4.69
C SER A 276 -19.26 -22.85 5.77
N PHE A 277 -19.70 -23.41 6.90
CA PHE A 277 -18.86 -23.75 8.05
C PHE A 277 -18.10 -22.57 8.69
N GLY A 278 -18.47 -21.31 8.37
CA GLY A 278 -17.75 -20.14 8.83
C GLY A 278 -16.41 -19.94 8.10
N ALA A 279 -16.29 -20.41 6.86
CA ALA A 279 -15.03 -20.43 6.12
C ALA A 279 -14.54 -19.07 5.66
N GLU A 280 -15.35 -18.02 5.78
CA GLU A 280 -15.00 -16.66 5.39
C GLU A 280 -15.06 -15.72 6.59
N LEU A 281 -14.15 -14.76 6.65
CA LEU A 281 -14.16 -13.67 7.63
C LEU A 281 -14.07 -12.33 6.89
N VAL A 282 -15.03 -11.44 7.17
CA VAL A 282 -15.01 -10.08 6.65
C VAL A 282 -14.39 -9.17 7.68
N VAL A 283 -13.31 -8.48 7.29
CA VAL A 283 -12.58 -7.53 8.11
C VAL A 283 -12.79 -6.12 7.53
N SER A 284 -13.39 -5.24 8.34
CA SER A 284 -13.70 -3.86 7.95
C SER A 284 -12.79 -2.88 8.66
N SER A 285 -12.44 -1.79 7.98
CA SER A 285 -11.77 -0.63 8.59
C SER A 285 -12.58 -0.11 9.81
N PRO A 286 -11.93 0.35 10.87
CA PRO A 286 -10.49 0.50 11.10
C PRO A 286 -9.86 -0.66 11.89
N ASN A 287 -10.42 -1.87 11.85
CA ASN A 287 -10.04 -2.98 12.71
C ASN A 287 -8.69 -3.60 12.27
N SER A 288 -7.60 -2.87 12.52
CA SER A 288 -6.25 -3.42 12.39
C SER A 288 -6.01 -4.52 13.44
N GLY A 289 -5.15 -5.50 13.12
CA GLY A 289 -4.78 -6.57 14.05
C GLY A 289 -4.27 -7.82 13.33
N ARG A 290 -3.75 -8.77 14.11
CA ARG A 290 -3.38 -10.09 13.60
C ARG A 290 -4.56 -11.04 13.74
N TYR A 291 -5.02 -11.54 12.60
CA TYR A 291 -6.16 -12.45 12.49
C TYR A 291 -5.65 -13.87 12.37
N TYR A 292 -6.22 -14.77 13.17
CA TYR A 292 -5.86 -16.17 13.21
C TYR A 292 -7.05 -17.03 12.75
N VAL A 293 -6.73 -18.14 12.07
CA VAL A 293 -7.71 -19.15 11.69
C VAL A 293 -7.28 -20.55 12.15
N GLU A 294 -8.22 -21.32 12.67
CA GLU A 294 -8.07 -22.75 12.92
C GLU A 294 -9.15 -23.52 12.17
N ILE A 295 -8.74 -24.49 11.36
CA ILE A 295 -9.61 -25.24 10.47
C ILE A 295 -9.60 -26.72 10.85
N GLU A 296 -10.77 -27.26 11.16
CA GLU A 296 -10.97 -28.70 11.34
C GLU A 296 -11.36 -29.36 10.02
N TRP A 297 -10.72 -30.48 9.70
CA TRP A 297 -10.97 -31.29 8.51
C TRP A 297 -10.70 -32.77 8.79
N PRO A 298 -11.28 -33.72 8.00
CA PRO A 298 -11.25 -35.15 8.35
C PRO A 298 -9.93 -35.89 8.05
N PHE A 299 -8.94 -35.22 7.40
CA PHE A 299 -7.77 -35.90 6.84
C PHE A 299 -6.46 -35.62 7.55
N GLY A 300 -6.46 -34.91 8.68
CA GLY A 300 -5.23 -34.57 9.41
C GLY A 300 -5.44 -33.83 10.71
N ASN A 301 -4.37 -33.21 11.19
CA ASN A 301 -4.45 -32.26 12.30
C ASN A 301 -5.17 -30.98 11.84
N PRO A 302 -5.70 -30.18 12.75
CA PRO A 302 -6.20 -28.85 12.39
C PRO A 302 -5.15 -28.04 11.61
N LEU A 303 -5.59 -27.30 10.62
CA LEU A 303 -4.76 -26.35 9.90
C LEU A 303 -4.90 -24.98 10.56
N THR A 304 -3.79 -24.27 10.70
CA THR A 304 -3.77 -22.93 11.28
C THR A 304 -2.98 -21.99 10.38
N ASP A 305 -3.41 -20.75 10.34
CA ASP A 305 -2.70 -19.67 9.68
C ASP A 305 -3.01 -18.34 10.38
N ASP A 306 -2.19 -17.32 10.13
CA ASP A 306 -2.42 -15.98 10.63
C ASP A 306 -2.01 -14.92 9.59
N ILE A 307 -2.62 -13.76 9.69
CA ILE A 307 -2.36 -12.62 8.81
C ILE A 307 -2.49 -11.31 9.59
N LEU A 308 -1.53 -10.41 9.41
CA LEU A 308 -1.64 -9.05 9.94
C LEU A 308 -2.35 -8.16 8.93
N ILE A 309 -3.39 -7.48 9.38
CA ILE A 309 -4.09 -6.47 8.58
C ILE A 309 -3.92 -5.11 9.26
N THR A 310 -3.38 -4.14 8.53
CA THR A 310 -3.18 -2.79 9.04
C THR A 310 -3.95 -1.81 8.16
N PHE A 311 -4.87 -1.06 8.78
CA PHE A 311 -5.57 0.04 8.12
C PHE A 311 -4.91 1.36 8.49
N TYR A 312 -4.52 2.13 7.48
CA TYR A 312 -4.00 3.49 7.64
C TYR A 312 -5.06 4.51 7.25
N GLY A 313 -5.15 5.57 8.02
CA GLY A 313 -5.96 6.74 7.67
C GLY A 313 -5.28 7.60 6.61
N THR A 314 -6.04 8.53 6.03
CA THR A 314 -5.45 9.60 5.22
C THR A 314 -4.45 10.39 6.09
N PRO A 315 -3.25 10.71 5.57
CA PRO A 315 -2.27 11.44 6.36
C PRO A 315 -2.82 12.78 6.84
N GLU A 316 -2.52 13.12 8.08
CA GLU A 316 -2.89 14.40 8.70
C GLU A 316 -1.68 15.04 9.36
N LEU A 317 -1.64 16.36 9.40
CA LEU A 317 -0.60 17.12 10.10
C LEU A 317 -1.03 17.33 11.56
N ASP A 318 -0.24 16.85 12.53
CA ASP A 318 -0.42 17.19 13.95
C ASP A 318 0.19 18.56 14.24
N GLU A 319 1.50 18.70 14.02
CA GLU A 319 2.17 19.98 14.24
C GLU A 319 3.41 20.16 13.37
N VAL A 320 3.86 21.43 13.23
CA VAL A 320 5.17 21.77 12.72
C VAL A 320 6.00 22.32 13.87
N ARG A 321 7.06 21.61 14.24
CA ARG A 321 7.99 22.00 15.30
C ARG A 321 9.15 22.79 14.73
N VAL A 322 9.39 23.97 15.27
CA VAL A 322 10.63 24.71 15.00
C VAL A 322 11.72 24.16 15.92
N ILE A 323 12.77 23.61 15.32
CA ILE A 323 13.92 23.03 16.03
C ILE A 323 14.93 24.14 16.30
N ASP A 324 15.06 24.50 17.57
CA ASP A 324 15.81 25.67 18.00
C ASP A 324 17.32 25.43 18.27
N ASP A 325 17.91 24.38 17.74
CA ASP A 325 19.29 23.97 18.11
C ASP A 325 20.41 24.80 17.45
N LEU A 326 20.08 25.68 16.53
CA LEU A 326 21.07 26.58 15.94
C LEU A 326 20.91 28.00 16.50
N VAL A 327 21.99 28.51 17.07
CA VAL A 327 22.09 29.88 17.52
C VAL A 327 22.15 30.79 16.28
N ASN A 328 21.02 31.02 15.67
CA ASN A 328 20.91 31.98 14.59
C ASN A 328 20.85 33.38 15.23
N SER A 329 21.85 34.14 15.01
CA SER A 329 22.00 35.50 15.55
C SER A 329 21.40 36.56 14.63
N ASP A 330 21.10 36.21 13.37
CA ASP A 330 20.57 37.12 12.38
C ASP A 330 19.05 36.94 12.19
N GLN A 331 18.37 38.03 11.94
CA GLN A 331 16.90 38.14 11.92
C GLN A 331 16.25 37.50 10.70
N THR A 332 17.04 37.23 9.68
CA THR A 332 16.60 36.65 8.40
C THR A 332 17.06 35.23 8.21
N ASP A 333 17.75 34.67 9.22
CA ASP A 333 18.23 33.28 9.11
C ASP A 333 17.06 32.30 9.02
N PRO A 334 17.15 31.35 8.10
CA PRO A 334 16.14 30.30 7.98
C PRO A 334 16.14 29.38 9.18
N TYR A 335 15.03 28.69 9.38
CA TYR A 335 14.79 27.82 10.53
C TYR A 335 14.83 26.36 10.11
N ASN A 336 15.20 25.49 11.04
CA ASN A 336 14.99 24.06 10.88
C ASN A 336 13.64 23.69 11.51
N ILE A 337 12.88 22.88 10.81
CA ILE A 337 11.56 22.44 11.26
C ILE A 337 11.46 20.93 11.16
N GLU A 338 10.62 20.36 11.99
CA GLU A 338 10.19 18.98 11.95
C GLU A 338 8.67 18.93 11.67
N ILE A 339 8.29 18.16 10.66
CA ILE A 339 6.90 17.87 10.38
C ILE A 339 6.48 16.68 11.24
N VAL A 340 5.41 16.82 12.00
CA VAL A 340 4.87 15.75 12.84
C VAL A 340 3.50 15.36 12.30
N PRO A 341 3.38 14.19 11.66
CA PRO A 341 2.09 13.68 11.21
C PRO A 341 1.28 13.09 12.36
N VAL A 342 -0.01 12.91 12.15
CA VAL A 342 -0.89 12.11 13.01
C VAL A 342 -0.73 10.63 12.66
N GLY A 343 -0.57 9.78 13.69
CA GLY A 343 -0.50 8.32 13.52
C GLY A 343 0.82 7.80 12.96
N ASP A 344 0.85 6.51 12.76
CA ASP A 344 2.00 5.78 12.24
C ASP A 344 1.70 5.38 10.78
N GLY A 345 2.40 5.95 9.83
CA GLY A 345 2.29 5.66 8.40
C GLY A 345 3.66 5.64 7.74
N ASN A 346 3.71 5.24 6.48
CA ASN A 346 4.93 5.30 5.68
C ASN A 346 4.96 6.60 4.87
N TYR A 347 5.25 7.70 5.58
CA TYR A 347 5.09 9.04 5.02
C TYR A 347 6.34 9.57 4.32
N GLU A 348 6.09 10.41 3.32
CA GLU A 348 7.06 11.34 2.76
C GLU A 348 6.48 12.75 2.76
N TYR A 349 7.36 13.75 2.76
CA TYR A 349 7.00 15.13 3.04
C TYR A 349 7.57 16.06 1.99
N ALA A 350 6.80 17.06 1.56
CA ALA A 350 7.27 18.15 0.72
C ALA A 350 6.86 19.50 1.31
N ILE A 351 7.74 20.51 1.25
CA ILE A 351 7.40 21.86 1.66
C ILE A 351 7.51 22.81 0.45
N ASN A 352 6.63 23.81 0.40
CA ASN A 352 6.64 24.89 -0.60
C ASN A 352 6.69 24.39 -2.05
N GLY A 353 6.07 23.24 -2.33
CA GLY A 353 6.06 22.62 -3.67
C GLY A 353 7.42 22.07 -4.10
N GLY A 354 8.31 21.78 -3.14
CA GLY A 354 9.57 21.09 -3.36
C GLY A 354 9.41 19.59 -3.64
N GLU A 355 10.53 18.90 -3.74
CA GLU A 355 10.58 17.45 -3.90
C GLU A 355 10.21 16.74 -2.59
N PHE A 356 9.61 15.54 -2.68
CA PHE A 356 9.30 14.71 -1.52
C PHE A 356 10.58 14.12 -0.91
N GLN A 357 10.60 13.98 0.41
CA GLN A 357 11.66 13.32 1.17
C GLN A 357 11.06 12.50 2.33
N ASP A 358 11.69 11.40 2.69
CA ASP A 358 11.28 10.55 3.81
C ASP A 358 11.57 11.17 5.19
N ASP A 359 12.61 12.01 5.26
CA ASP A 359 13.00 12.67 6.52
C ASP A 359 12.02 13.80 6.85
N PRO A 360 11.33 13.79 8.00
CA PRO A 360 10.43 14.88 8.41
C PRO A 360 11.17 16.19 8.74
N LEU A 361 12.50 16.17 8.74
CA LEU A 361 13.33 17.34 9.05
C LEU A 361 13.61 18.18 7.81
N PHE A 362 13.21 19.44 7.84
CA PHE A 362 13.53 20.42 6.82
C PHE A 362 14.46 21.49 7.34
N TYR A 363 15.46 21.80 6.55
CA TYR A 363 16.48 22.78 6.85
C TYR A 363 16.27 24.05 6.02
N ASP A 364 16.73 25.17 6.56
CA ASP A 364 16.74 26.46 5.86
C ASP A 364 15.35 26.96 5.44
N VAL A 365 14.33 26.69 6.25
CA VAL A 365 12.95 27.14 6.00
C VAL A 365 12.82 28.62 6.32
N PRO A 366 12.39 29.47 5.38
CA PRO A 366 12.30 30.91 5.60
C PRO A 366 11.19 31.28 6.59
N PRO A 367 11.34 32.39 7.33
CA PRO A 367 10.22 32.98 8.04
C PRO A 367 9.08 33.35 7.09
N GLY A 368 7.85 33.19 7.55
CA GLY A 368 6.65 33.48 6.79
C GLY A 368 5.68 32.31 6.74
N ILE A 369 4.68 32.44 5.89
CA ILE A 369 3.74 31.37 5.58
C ILE A 369 4.44 30.40 4.64
N ASN A 370 4.47 29.14 5.05
CA ASN A 370 4.98 28.01 4.29
C ASN A 370 3.86 26.98 4.13
N THR A 371 4.01 26.07 3.19
CA THR A 371 3.09 24.97 3.00
C THR A 371 3.79 23.63 3.18
N VAL A 372 3.07 22.64 3.69
CA VAL A 372 3.50 21.24 3.74
C VAL A 372 2.47 20.35 3.06
N VAL A 373 2.97 19.34 2.37
CA VAL A 373 2.18 18.23 1.83
C VAL A 373 2.76 16.95 2.42
N ILE A 374 1.90 16.07 2.90
CA ILE A 374 2.26 14.75 3.42
C ILE A 374 1.64 13.71 2.50
N ASN A 375 2.45 12.81 1.98
CA ASN A 375 2.01 11.69 1.16
C ASN A 375 2.26 10.38 1.90
N ASP A 376 1.27 9.49 1.91
CA ASP A 376 1.45 8.13 2.40
C ASP A 376 1.90 7.21 1.26
N LYS A 377 3.11 6.65 1.37
CA LYS A 377 3.68 5.73 0.38
C LYS A 377 2.97 4.36 0.33
N ASN A 378 2.12 4.05 1.31
CA ASN A 378 1.22 2.89 1.25
C ASN A 378 -0.01 3.13 0.35
N GLY A 379 -0.16 4.33 -0.20
CA GLY A 379 -1.25 4.68 -1.10
C GLY A 379 -2.51 5.20 -0.39
N CYS A 380 -2.47 5.44 0.93
CA CYS A 380 -3.65 5.92 1.69
C CYS A 380 -3.91 7.41 1.57
N GLY A 381 -3.31 8.06 0.59
CA GLY A 381 -3.63 9.41 0.17
C GLY A 381 -2.52 10.41 0.41
N ILE A 382 -2.84 11.63 -0.01
CA ILE A 382 -1.97 12.79 0.05
C ILE A 382 -2.76 13.97 0.59
N THR A 383 -2.17 14.79 1.46
CA THR A 383 -2.85 15.99 1.97
C THR A 383 -2.94 17.06 0.89
N ASP A 384 -3.98 17.89 0.94
CA ASP A 384 -3.89 19.20 0.32
C ASP A 384 -2.74 20.01 0.96
N PRO A 385 -2.18 21.02 0.25
CA PRO A 385 -1.17 21.90 0.85
C PRO A 385 -1.68 22.56 2.13
N ILE A 386 -1.06 22.25 3.28
CA ILE A 386 -1.42 22.77 4.60
C ILE A 386 -0.50 23.95 4.93
N GLU A 387 -1.07 25.11 5.20
CA GLU A 387 -0.30 26.29 5.57
C GLU A 387 0.16 26.24 7.03
N PHE A 388 1.43 26.60 7.24
CA PHE A 388 2.01 26.81 8.57
C PHE A 388 2.88 28.05 8.62
N LEU A 389 2.99 28.64 9.80
CA LEU A 389 3.73 29.89 10.00
C LEU A 389 5.05 29.64 10.70
N VAL A 390 6.13 30.09 10.10
CA VAL A 390 7.44 30.21 10.75
C VAL A 390 7.65 31.67 11.14
N VAL A 391 7.61 31.96 12.45
CA VAL A 391 7.84 33.33 12.95
C VAL A 391 9.31 33.56 13.17
N GLY A 392 9.90 34.42 12.34
CA GLY A 392 11.27 34.87 12.52
C GLY A 392 11.35 35.93 13.63
N TYR A 393 12.35 35.83 14.51
CA TYR A 393 12.65 36.82 15.51
C TYR A 393 14.07 36.68 16.04
N PRO A 394 14.75 37.80 16.39
CA PRO A 394 16.06 37.72 17.03
C PRO A 394 15.93 37.14 18.44
N LYS A 395 16.78 36.14 18.78
CA LYS A 395 16.82 35.58 20.13
C LYS A 395 17.34 36.55 21.18
N PHE A 396 18.09 37.55 20.74
CA PHE A 396 18.53 38.65 21.59
C PHE A 396 18.63 39.95 20.78
N PHE A 397 18.63 41.09 21.48
CA PHE A 397 18.96 42.37 20.89
C PHE A 397 19.72 43.23 21.90
N THR A 398 20.46 44.23 21.39
CA THR A 398 21.40 45.06 22.15
C THR A 398 21.15 46.54 21.87
N PRO A 399 20.16 47.17 22.52
CA PRO A 399 19.80 48.57 22.25
C PRO A 399 20.84 49.53 22.84
N ASN A 400 21.95 49.68 22.17
CA ASN A 400 23.09 50.52 22.54
C ASN A 400 23.32 51.69 21.58
N SER A 401 22.45 51.83 20.55
CA SER A 401 22.50 52.87 19.52
C SER A 401 23.73 52.81 18.60
N ASP A 402 24.27 51.62 18.37
CA ASP A 402 25.36 51.40 17.43
C ASP A 402 24.89 51.08 15.99
N GLY A 403 23.57 50.95 15.81
CA GLY A 403 22.92 50.61 14.53
C GLY A 403 22.78 49.13 14.28
N VAL A 404 23.22 48.26 15.21
CA VAL A 404 23.13 46.81 15.09
C VAL A 404 22.29 46.23 16.23
N HIS A 405 21.23 45.54 15.90
CA HIS A 405 20.31 44.91 16.92
C HIS A 405 19.76 45.90 17.97
N ASP A 406 19.60 47.18 17.59
CA ASP A 406 19.06 48.20 18.50
C ASP A 406 17.53 48.06 18.77
N ASN A 407 16.83 47.41 17.84
CA ASN A 407 15.41 47.16 17.97
C ASN A 407 15.15 45.66 17.79
N TRP A 408 14.18 45.16 18.57
CA TRP A 408 13.69 43.80 18.43
C TRP A 408 12.35 43.81 17.68
N ASN A 409 12.17 42.88 16.71
CA ASN A 409 10.95 42.74 15.95
C ASN A 409 10.71 41.29 15.54
N VAL A 410 9.51 40.98 15.06
CA VAL A 410 9.15 39.71 14.40
C VAL A 410 9.22 39.89 12.87
N TYR A 411 9.44 38.78 12.16
CA TYR A 411 9.59 38.75 10.69
C TYR A 411 8.77 37.59 10.13
N GLY A 412 8.39 37.69 8.85
CA GLY A 412 7.58 36.68 8.18
C GLY A 412 6.11 36.74 8.59
N VAL A 413 5.67 37.87 9.08
CA VAL A 413 4.30 38.10 9.59
C VAL A 413 3.56 39.17 8.78
N GLU A 414 4.15 39.64 7.70
CA GLU A 414 3.68 40.75 6.88
C GLU A 414 2.39 40.40 6.12
N GLU A 415 2.20 39.12 5.81
CA GLU A 415 1.02 38.61 5.10
C GLU A 415 -0.11 38.16 6.02
N LEU A 416 0.10 38.20 7.34
CA LEU A 416 -0.91 37.80 8.30
C LEU A 416 -2.04 38.82 8.40
N VAL A 417 -3.24 38.35 8.69
CA VAL A 417 -4.40 39.21 8.90
C VAL A 417 -4.38 39.77 10.34
N ASN A 418 -4.36 41.12 10.46
CA ASN A 418 -4.37 41.86 11.73
C ASN A 418 -3.28 41.44 12.74
N PRO A 419 -2.00 41.30 12.36
CA PRO A 419 -0.95 40.84 13.27
C PRO A 419 -0.66 41.89 14.35
N MET A 420 -0.64 41.45 15.61
CA MET A 420 -0.35 42.29 16.78
C MET A 420 0.65 41.60 17.71
N VAL A 421 1.72 42.30 18.06
CA VAL A 421 2.75 41.79 18.96
C VAL A 421 2.66 42.45 20.32
N TYR A 422 2.65 41.63 21.36
CA TYR A 422 2.66 42.05 22.76
C TYR A 422 3.97 41.59 23.43
N ILE A 423 4.66 42.51 24.11
CA ILE A 423 5.89 42.24 24.88
C ILE A 423 5.57 42.15 26.36
N PHE A 424 6.07 41.13 27.01
CA PHE A 424 5.91 40.88 28.44
C PHE A 424 7.26 40.74 29.12
N ASP A 425 7.34 41.15 30.39
CA ASP A 425 8.47 40.80 31.24
C ASP A 425 8.41 39.32 31.68
N ARG A 426 9.48 38.85 32.31
CA ARG A 426 9.58 37.44 32.78
C ARG A 426 8.53 37.06 33.84
N TYR A 427 7.79 38.03 34.38
CA TYR A 427 6.69 37.80 35.32
C TYR A 427 5.31 37.82 34.65
N GLY A 428 5.26 37.97 33.34
CA GLY A 428 4.02 38.00 32.57
C GLY A 428 3.33 39.38 32.55
N LYS A 429 4.00 40.44 33.02
CA LYS A 429 3.43 41.80 32.95
C LYS A 429 3.59 42.33 31.52
N LEU A 430 2.47 42.78 30.93
CA LEU A 430 2.47 43.47 29.64
C LEU A 430 3.26 44.79 29.74
N LEU A 431 4.29 44.89 28.91
CA LEU A 431 5.12 46.11 28.77
C LEU A 431 4.67 46.97 27.60
N LYS A 432 4.50 46.34 26.44
CA LYS A 432 4.22 47.12 25.21
C LYS A 432 3.42 46.27 24.22
N GLN A 433 2.60 46.92 23.48
CA GLN A 433 2.02 46.45 22.24
C GLN A 433 2.76 47.18 21.12
N ILE A 434 3.26 46.43 20.14
CA ILE A 434 4.02 47.00 19.02
C ILE A 434 3.38 46.62 17.68
N ASP A 435 3.52 47.51 16.75
CA ASP A 435 3.27 47.25 15.34
C ASP A 435 4.41 46.41 14.76
N VAL A 436 4.09 45.40 13.97
CA VAL A 436 5.07 44.51 13.35
C VAL A 436 6.09 45.22 12.47
N ASN A 437 5.83 46.48 12.07
CA ASN A 437 6.72 47.29 11.26
C ASN A 437 7.66 48.18 12.07
N ILE A 438 7.47 48.32 13.40
CA ILE A 438 8.22 49.34 14.18
C ILE A 438 9.25 48.71 15.12
N GLY A 439 8.95 47.53 15.69
CA GLY A 439 9.84 46.91 16.66
C GLY A 439 9.81 47.52 18.06
N TRP A 440 10.58 46.94 19.00
CA TRP A 440 10.74 47.38 20.37
C TRP A 440 12.19 47.79 20.65
N ASP A 441 12.36 49.00 21.17
CA ASP A 441 13.63 49.65 21.49
C ASP A 441 14.17 49.29 22.91
N GLY A 442 13.53 48.35 23.60
CA GLY A 442 13.95 47.94 24.95
C GLY A 442 13.55 48.96 26.02
N THR A 443 12.60 49.87 25.77
CA THR A 443 12.13 50.85 26.77
C THR A 443 10.69 50.56 27.21
N PHE A 444 10.37 50.97 28.45
CA PHE A 444 9.02 50.96 28.99
C PHE A 444 8.77 52.27 29.78
N ASN A 445 7.73 53.04 29.40
CA ASN A 445 7.42 54.33 29.97
C ASN A 445 8.62 55.32 30.01
N GLY A 446 9.41 55.32 28.94
CA GLY A 446 10.58 56.17 28.78
C GLY A 446 11.78 55.81 29.66
N ARG A 447 11.79 54.59 30.20
CA ARG A 447 12.93 54.06 30.98
C ARG A 447 13.47 52.80 30.31
N ASP A 448 14.77 52.67 30.34
CA ASP A 448 15.45 51.45 29.89
C ASP A 448 15.03 50.27 30.72
N MET A 449 14.71 49.16 30.04
CA MET A 449 14.47 47.88 30.67
C MET A 449 15.80 47.15 30.93
N PRO A 450 15.93 46.39 32.04
CA PRO A 450 17.17 45.70 32.38
C PRO A 450 17.48 44.55 31.43
N SER A 451 18.74 44.14 31.35
CA SER A 451 19.14 42.89 30.73
C SER A 451 18.40 41.74 31.40
N SER A 452 17.60 41.01 30.65
CA SER A 452 16.74 39.92 31.11
C SER A 452 16.11 39.19 29.93
N ASP A 453 15.43 38.10 30.20
CA ASP A 453 14.53 37.45 29.26
C ASP A 453 13.18 38.12 29.28
N TYR A 454 12.64 38.26 28.10
CA TYR A 454 11.33 38.83 27.82
C TYR A 454 10.53 37.83 26.96
N TRP A 455 9.22 37.97 26.99
CA TRP A 455 8.32 37.12 26.22
C TRP A 455 7.55 37.98 25.24
N PHE A 456 7.28 37.42 24.08
CA PHE A 456 6.31 38.03 23.16
C PHE A 456 5.15 37.10 22.91
N ARG A 457 4.03 37.67 22.55
CA ARG A 457 2.87 37.02 21.98
C ARG A 457 2.52 37.76 20.71
N LEU A 458 2.51 37.03 19.62
CA LEU A 458 1.95 37.45 18.34
C LEU A 458 0.53 36.91 18.24
N ASP A 459 -0.46 37.80 18.14
CA ASP A 459 -1.85 37.47 17.86
C ASP A 459 -2.14 37.83 16.40
N TYR A 460 -2.82 36.97 15.68
CA TYR A 460 -3.22 37.17 14.29
C TYR A 460 -4.50 36.38 13.99
N GLU A 461 -5.13 36.66 12.86
CA GLU A 461 -6.27 35.92 12.37
C GLU A 461 -5.84 35.06 11.18
N ARG A 462 -6.23 33.79 11.19
CA ARG A 462 -6.03 32.86 10.07
C ARG A 462 -7.37 32.67 9.38
N ASP A 463 -7.39 32.69 8.07
CA ASP A 463 -8.54 32.27 7.27
C ASP A 463 -8.64 30.73 7.30
N ASP A 464 -9.74 30.23 7.79
CA ASP A 464 -10.06 28.79 7.84
C ASP A 464 -11.40 28.62 7.12
N GLU A 465 -11.32 28.20 5.87
CA GLU A 465 -12.49 28.03 4.96
C GLU A 465 -13.41 29.27 4.88
N GLY A 466 -12.82 30.47 4.86
CA GLY A 466 -13.54 31.74 4.81
C GLY A 466 -14.01 32.26 6.18
N VAL A 467 -13.58 31.60 7.27
CA VAL A 467 -13.82 32.05 8.65
C VAL A 467 -12.49 32.48 9.27
N LEU A 468 -12.43 33.72 9.74
CA LEU A 468 -11.25 34.22 10.44
C LEU A 468 -11.19 33.65 11.87
N VAL A 469 -10.16 32.85 12.13
CA VAL A 469 -9.90 32.21 13.43
C VAL A 469 -8.74 32.91 14.12
N ALA A 470 -8.98 33.39 15.35
CA ALA A 470 -7.95 34.04 16.16
C ALA A 470 -6.89 33.01 16.60
N THR A 471 -5.64 33.27 16.25
CA THR A 471 -4.49 32.40 16.54
C THR A 471 -3.41 33.18 17.29
N SER A 472 -2.59 32.50 18.11
CA SER A 472 -1.49 33.15 18.80
C SER A 472 -0.24 32.29 18.91
N VAL A 473 0.93 32.94 18.73
CA VAL A 473 2.25 32.34 18.94
C VAL A 473 2.91 33.01 20.14
N ARG A 474 3.59 32.23 21.03
CA ARG A 474 4.35 32.75 22.17
C ARG A 474 5.76 32.19 22.15
N ARG A 475 6.76 33.08 22.32
CA ARG A 475 8.18 32.72 22.43
C ARG A 475 8.88 33.70 23.38
N HIS A 476 10.15 33.45 23.67
CA HIS A 476 10.99 34.32 24.49
C HIS A 476 12.20 34.81 23.72
N PHE A 477 12.77 35.92 24.15
CA PHE A 477 13.99 36.51 23.66
C PHE A 477 14.71 37.29 24.77
N SER A 478 15.97 37.63 24.56
CA SER A 478 16.77 38.28 25.60
C SER A 478 17.11 39.74 25.18
N LEU A 479 17.02 40.65 26.13
CA LEU A 479 17.58 41.98 26.03
C LEU A 479 18.94 42.01 26.75
N VAL A 480 19.97 42.48 26.08
CA VAL A 480 21.34 42.56 26.59
C VAL A 480 21.82 44.00 26.50
N ARG A 481 22.24 44.60 27.63
CA ARG A 481 22.84 45.95 27.71
C ARG A 481 24.20 45.91 28.35
#